data_fca25b2be59bed158059bbc78a9b44f4
#
_entry.id   fca25b2be59bed158059bbc78a9b44f4
#
_cell.length_a   1.000
_cell.length_b   1.000
_cell.length_c   1.000
_cell.angle_alpha   90.00
_cell.angle_beta   90.00
_cell.angle_gamma   90.00
#
_symmetry.space_group_name_H-M   'P 1'
#
loop_
_entity.id
_entity.type
_entity.pdbx_description
1 polymer ?
#
loop_
_entity_poly.entity_id
_entity_poly.type
_entity_poly.pdbx_seq_one_letter_code
_entity_poly.pdbx_strand_id
1 'polypeptide(L)'
;RNAASHAVDAAQSTIQRTRLDVRQKLMEARSQAMSLASALQILRRQQQLSERTRELYQQQYLNLGSRPLLDVLNAEQEVYQARFAELQTESQLHQLQLNCLYNTGALRQAFALNHRSIQSVEIQP
;
A
#
# COMPACT_ATOMS: atom_id res chain seq x y z
N ARG A 1 -26.10 42.19 6.93
CA ARG A 1 -26.38 41.20 5.85
C ARG A 1 -25.14 40.78 5.07
N ASN A 2 -24.22 41.67 4.71
CA ASN A 2 -23.05 41.36 3.92
C ASN A 2 -22.01 40.49 4.69
N ALA A 3 -21.84 40.71 6.00
CA ALA A 3 -20.91 39.93 6.82
C ALA A 3 -21.35 38.46 6.93
N ALA A 4 -22.65 38.19 7.04
CA ALA A 4 -23.17 36.81 7.10
C ALA A 4 -23.01 36.08 5.76
N SER A 5 -23.23 36.76 4.63
CA SER A 5 -23.05 36.17 3.31
C SER A 5 -21.58 35.85 3.03
N HIS A 6 -20.67 36.75 3.41
CA HIS A 6 -19.23 36.50 3.30
C HIS A 6 -18.74 35.32 4.18
N ALA A 7 -19.33 35.19 5.38
CA ALA A 7 -19.04 34.05 6.25
C ALA A 7 -19.52 32.71 5.65
N VAL A 8 -20.69 32.69 5.02
CA VAL A 8 -21.23 31.52 4.30
C VAL A 8 -20.35 31.17 3.08
N ASP A 9 -19.97 32.18 2.30
CA ASP A 9 -19.10 31.98 1.13
C ASP A 9 -17.71 31.44 1.56
N ALA A 10 -17.14 31.97 2.64
CA ALA A 10 -15.89 31.47 3.20
C ALA A 10 -16.01 30.00 3.68
N ALA A 11 -17.12 29.66 4.35
CA ALA A 11 -17.40 28.30 4.80
C ALA A 11 -17.55 27.33 3.63
N GLN A 12 -18.27 27.74 2.58
CA GLN A 12 -18.43 26.95 1.35
C GLN A 12 -17.08 26.72 0.63
N SER A 13 -16.26 27.77 0.53
CA SER A 13 -14.90 27.65 -0.04
C SER A 13 -14.03 26.68 0.75
N THR A 14 -14.10 26.70 2.07
CA THR A 14 -13.38 25.78 2.95
C THR A 14 -13.85 24.34 2.74
N ILE A 15 -15.15 24.11 2.65
CA ILE A 15 -15.72 22.77 2.38
C ILE A 15 -15.24 22.25 1.02
N GLN A 16 -15.26 23.08 -0.01
CA GLN A 16 -14.80 22.68 -1.34
C GLN A 16 -13.30 22.33 -1.35
N ARG A 17 -12.46 23.15 -0.69
CA ARG A 17 -11.03 22.86 -0.54
C ARG A 17 -10.80 21.55 0.18
N THR A 18 -11.50 21.30 1.27
CA THR A 18 -11.40 20.07 2.03
C THR A 18 -11.81 18.85 1.19
N ARG A 19 -12.88 18.97 0.41
CA ARG A 19 -13.32 17.90 -0.51
C ARG A 19 -12.27 17.60 -1.58
N LEU A 20 -11.68 18.62 -2.18
CA LEU A 20 -10.60 18.45 -3.18
C LEU A 20 -9.36 17.83 -2.56
N ASP A 21 -8.96 18.27 -1.37
CA ASP A 21 -7.80 17.72 -0.65
C ASP A 21 -7.99 16.24 -0.30
N VAL A 22 -9.16 15.89 0.25
CA VAL A 22 -9.52 14.49 0.56
C VAL A 22 -9.53 13.63 -0.71
N ARG A 23 -10.14 14.14 -1.77
CA ARG A 23 -10.17 13.42 -3.05
C ARG A 23 -8.76 13.18 -3.61
N GLN A 24 -7.91 14.21 -3.57
CA GLN A 24 -6.53 14.09 -4.02
C GLN A 24 -5.76 13.06 -3.20
N LYS A 25 -5.86 13.10 -1.88
CA LYS A 25 -5.21 12.13 -0.99
C LYS A 25 -5.68 10.71 -1.23
N LEU A 26 -6.97 10.50 -1.47
CA LEU A 26 -7.51 9.19 -1.82
C LEU A 26 -7.00 8.68 -3.17
N MET A 27 -6.89 9.56 -4.16
CA MET A 27 -6.34 9.20 -5.47
C MET A 27 -4.85 8.86 -5.38
N GLU A 28 -4.07 9.61 -4.61
CA GLU A 28 -2.66 9.34 -4.34
C GLU A 28 -2.47 8.00 -3.61
N ALA A 29 -3.26 7.75 -2.57
CA ALA A 29 -3.23 6.51 -1.82
C ALA A 29 -3.59 5.30 -2.71
N ARG A 30 -4.58 5.43 -3.57
CA ARG A 30 -4.96 4.40 -4.54
C ARG A 30 -3.84 4.13 -5.55
N SER A 31 -3.26 5.19 -6.11
CA SER A 31 -2.13 5.07 -7.04
C SER A 31 -0.93 4.39 -6.39
N GLN A 32 -0.61 4.78 -5.17
CA GLN A 32 0.47 4.16 -4.39
C GLN A 32 0.18 2.68 -4.07
N ALA A 33 -1.05 2.34 -3.70
CA ALA A 33 -1.45 0.96 -3.45
C ALA A 33 -1.33 0.09 -4.72
N MET A 34 -1.75 0.60 -5.87
CA MET A 34 -1.60 -0.10 -7.15
C MET A 34 -0.13 -0.30 -7.53
N SER A 35 0.71 0.70 -7.31
CA SER A 35 2.15 0.63 -7.55
C SER A 35 2.82 -0.41 -6.64
N LEU A 36 2.50 -0.43 -5.35
CA LEU A 36 3.01 -1.41 -4.40
C LEU A 36 2.52 -2.83 -4.73
N ALA A 37 1.27 -3.00 -5.14
CA ALA A 37 0.73 -4.30 -5.55
C ALA A 37 1.45 -4.84 -6.80
N SER A 38 1.74 -3.98 -7.77
CA SER A 38 2.51 -4.36 -8.96
C SER A 38 3.95 -4.73 -8.61
N ALA A 39 4.59 -3.94 -7.76
CA ALA A 39 5.94 -4.22 -7.27
C ALA A 39 5.99 -5.56 -6.51
N LEU A 40 4.98 -5.86 -5.70
CA LEU A 40 4.87 -7.11 -4.97
C LEU A 40 4.80 -8.33 -5.89
N GLN A 41 4.07 -8.25 -6.99
CA GLN A 41 4.02 -9.32 -7.99
C GLN A 41 5.39 -9.57 -8.62
N ILE A 42 6.11 -8.51 -8.97
CA ILE A 42 7.47 -8.59 -9.52
C ILE A 42 8.43 -9.23 -8.51
N LEU A 43 8.37 -8.81 -7.25
CA LEU A 43 9.22 -9.33 -6.18
C LEU A 43 8.95 -10.81 -5.89
N ARG A 44 7.69 -11.24 -5.91
CA ARG A 44 7.31 -12.66 -5.78
C ARG A 44 7.89 -13.51 -6.89
N ARG A 45 7.84 -13.00 -8.11
CA ARG A 45 8.44 -13.69 -9.26
C ARG A 45 9.96 -13.77 -9.14
N GLN A 46 10.60 -12.70 -8.71
CA GLN A 46 12.03 -12.65 -8.46
C GLN A 46 12.44 -13.66 -7.37
N GLN A 47 11.69 -13.76 -6.29
CA GLN A 47 11.91 -14.73 -5.23
C GLN A 47 11.85 -16.17 -5.79
N GLN A 48 10.83 -16.50 -6.57
CA GLN A 48 10.70 -17.82 -7.18
C GLN A 48 11.89 -18.16 -8.09
N LEU A 49 12.35 -17.20 -8.89
CA LEU A 49 13.52 -17.38 -9.75
C LEU A 49 14.81 -17.57 -8.93
N SER A 50 14.99 -16.81 -7.86
CA SER A 50 16.12 -16.92 -6.96
C SER A 50 16.16 -18.30 -6.26
N GLU A 51 15.01 -18.81 -5.85
CA GLU A 51 14.90 -20.15 -5.26
C GLU A 51 15.29 -21.26 -6.25
N ARG A 52 14.83 -21.16 -7.49
CA ARG A 52 15.21 -22.10 -8.56
C ARG A 52 16.70 -22.05 -8.86
N THR A 53 17.27 -20.86 -8.91
CA THR A 53 18.71 -20.68 -9.12
C THR A 53 19.50 -21.31 -7.98
N ARG A 54 19.08 -21.07 -6.73
CA ARG A 54 19.70 -21.70 -5.56
C ARG A 54 19.67 -23.23 -5.65
N GLU A 55 18.51 -23.80 -5.95
CA GLU A 55 18.37 -25.26 -6.11
C GLU A 55 19.30 -25.81 -7.20
N LEU A 56 19.34 -25.14 -8.35
CA LEU A 56 20.22 -25.52 -9.45
C LEU A 56 21.70 -25.49 -9.05
N TYR A 57 22.12 -24.41 -8.39
CA TYR A 57 23.51 -24.24 -7.95
C TYR A 57 23.91 -25.28 -6.88
N GLN A 58 23.00 -25.57 -5.95
CA GLN A 58 23.20 -26.62 -4.95
C GLN A 58 23.38 -28.00 -5.61
N GLN A 59 22.54 -28.34 -6.59
CA GLN A 59 22.67 -29.60 -7.33
C GLN A 59 23.97 -29.67 -8.11
N GLN A 60 24.37 -28.60 -8.77
CA GLN A 60 25.64 -28.54 -9.51
C GLN A 60 26.84 -28.65 -8.60
N TYR A 61 26.81 -28.08 -7.41
CA TYR A 61 27.86 -28.18 -6.42
C TYR A 61 27.95 -29.60 -5.80
N LEU A 62 26.80 -30.10 -5.32
CA LEU A 62 26.76 -31.37 -4.57
C LEU A 62 26.91 -32.60 -5.46
N ASN A 63 26.24 -32.63 -6.61
CA ASN A 63 26.12 -33.81 -7.44
C ASN A 63 27.11 -33.83 -8.60
N LEU A 64 27.42 -32.67 -9.19
CA LEU A 64 28.26 -32.58 -10.39
C LEU A 64 29.65 -32.01 -10.11
N GLY A 65 29.85 -31.36 -8.97
CA GLY A 65 31.09 -30.66 -8.65
C GLY A 65 31.45 -29.52 -9.61
N SER A 66 30.50 -29.06 -10.43
CA SER A 66 30.72 -28.09 -11.50
C SER A 66 30.52 -26.63 -11.08
N ARG A 67 30.02 -26.41 -9.87
CA ARG A 67 29.73 -25.08 -9.35
C ARG A 67 30.56 -24.78 -8.11
N PRO A 68 31.24 -23.61 -8.03
CA PRO A 68 31.94 -23.20 -6.81
C PRO A 68 31.00 -23.02 -5.62
N LEU A 69 31.46 -23.33 -4.42
CA LEU A 69 30.71 -23.12 -3.18
C LEU A 69 30.31 -21.65 -3.01
N LEU A 70 31.17 -20.72 -3.42
CA LEU A 70 30.86 -19.27 -3.35
C LEU A 70 29.61 -18.91 -4.11
N ASP A 71 29.38 -19.51 -5.29
CA ASP A 71 28.18 -19.28 -6.09
C ASP A 71 26.92 -19.77 -5.37
N VAL A 72 27.02 -20.90 -4.68
CA VAL A 72 25.91 -21.44 -3.86
C VAL A 72 25.59 -20.50 -2.70
N LEU A 73 26.59 -19.99 -2.01
CA LEU A 73 26.41 -19.03 -0.91
C LEU A 73 25.82 -17.72 -1.39
N ASN A 74 26.28 -17.22 -2.53
CA ASN A 74 25.71 -16.01 -3.14
C ASN A 74 24.24 -16.21 -3.56
N ALA A 75 23.92 -17.36 -4.14
CA ALA A 75 22.53 -17.68 -4.50
C ALA A 75 21.63 -17.78 -3.26
N GLU A 76 22.12 -18.35 -2.16
CA GLU A 76 21.41 -18.38 -0.88
C GLU A 76 21.15 -16.96 -0.35
N GLN A 77 22.15 -16.10 -0.39
CA GLN A 77 22.02 -14.70 0.01
C GLN A 77 20.98 -13.96 -0.85
N GLU A 78 20.95 -14.18 -2.16
CA GLU A 78 19.96 -13.58 -3.06
C GLU A 78 18.54 -14.02 -2.73
N VAL A 79 18.32 -15.28 -2.34
CA VAL A 79 17.00 -15.76 -1.88
C VAL A 79 16.54 -14.99 -0.64
N TYR A 80 17.41 -14.81 0.35
CA TYR A 80 17.07 -14.06 1.56
C TYR A 80 16.78 -12.59 1.26
N GLN A 81 17.57 -11.96 0.38
CA GLN A 81 17.35 -10.58 -0.04
C GLN A 81 16.00 -10.43 -0.76
N ALA A 82 15.67 -11.35 -1.66
CA ALA A 82 14.38 -11.35 -2.38
C ALA A 82 13.19 -11.53 -1.43
N ARG A 83 13.29 -12.44 -0.47
CA ARG A 83 12.25 -12.64 0.57
C ARG A 83 12.08 -11.40 1.45
N PHE A 84 13.19 -10.79 1.84
CA PHE A 84 13.15 -9.57 2.66
C PHE A 84 12.47 -8.41 1.91
N ALA A 85 12.82 -8.21 0.63
CA ALA A 85 12.21 -7.18 -0.21
C ALA A 85 10.70 -7.40 -0.39
N GLU A 86 10.27 -8.65 -0.58
CA GLU A 86 8.85 -9.02 -0.66
C GLU A 86 8.11 -8.67 0.63
N LEU A 87 8.63 -9.13 1.78
CA LEU A 87 8.01 -8.87 3.09
C LEU A 87 7.94 -7.37 3.40
N GLN A 88 8.99 -6.62 3.07
CA GLN A 88 9.01 -5.18 3.27
C GLN A 88 7.93 -4.48 2.44
N THR A 89 7.79 -4.84 1.18
CA THR A 89 6.79 -4.26 0.28
C THR A 89 5.37 -4.65 0.69
N GLU A 90 5.16 -5.90 1.10
CA GLU A 90 3.88 -6.38 1.64
C GLU A 90 3.49 -5.61 2.92
N SER A 91 4.45 -5.40 3.82
CA SER A 91 4.26 -4.59 5.03
C SER A 91 3.87 -3.15 4.71
N GLN A 92 4.54 -2.53 3.73
CA GLN A 92 4.21 -1.17 3.28
C GLN A 92 2.79 -1.09 2.70
N LEU A 93 2.37 -2.09 1.92
CA LEU A 93 1.02 -2.16 1.37
C LEU A 93 -0.02 -2.30 2.48
N HIS A 94 0.20 -3.19 3.44
CA HIS A 94 -0.69 -3.36 4.59
C HIS A 94 -0.79 -2.07 5.43
N GLN A 95 0.33 -1.41 5.68
CA GLN A 95 0.35 -0.14 6.41
C GLN A 95 -0.45 0.94 5.69
N LEU A 96 -0.33 1.05 4.38
CA LEU A 96 -1.12 1.98 3.58
C LEU A 96 -2.61 1.68 3.68
N GLN A 97 -3.00 0.42 3.59
CA GLN A 97 -4.38 -0.02 3.74
C GLN A 97 -4.95 0.31 5.12
N LEU A 98 -4.18 0.04 6.19
CA LEU A 98 -4.56 0.37 7.56
C LEU A 98 -4.71 1.88 7.78
N ASN A 99 -3.80 2.67 7.24
CA ASN A 99 -3.88 4.14 7.30
C ASN A 99 -5.11 4.68 6.58
N CYS A 100 -5.45 4.12 5.41
CA CYS A 100 -6.67 4.48 4.69
C CYS A 100 -7.94 4.15 5.50
N LEU A 101 -8.00 2.98 6.13
CA LEU A 101 -9.11 2.58 6.99
C LEU A 101 -9.23 3.47 8.23
N TYR A 102 -8.11 3.76 8.88
CA TYR A 102 -8.06 4.65 10.04
C TYR A 102 -8.54 6.06 9.69
N ASN A 103 -8.05 6.65 8.61
CA ASN A 103 -8.44 7.98 8.16
C ASN A 103 -9.92 8.04 7.76
N THR A 104 -10.45 7.01 7.13
CA THR A 104 -11.87 6.90 6.80
C THR A 104 -12.73 6.84 8.07
N GLY A 105 -12.34 6.06 9.06
CA GLY A 105 -13.01 5.99 10.37
C GLY A 105 -12.97 7.31 11.13
N ALA A 106 -11.82 7.98 11.14
CA ALA A 106 -11.65 9.29 11.77
C ALA A 106 -12.52 10.38 11.12
N LEU A 107 -12.63 10.38 9.78
CA LEU A 107 -13.50 11.28 9.04
C LEU A 107 -14.97 11.05 9.39
N ARG A 108 -15.42 9.80 9.48
CA ARG A 108 -16.78 9.48 9.90
C ARG A 108 -17.09 10.00 11.29
N GLN A 109 -16.18 9.84 12.24
CA GLN A 109 -16.33 10.36 13.61
C GLN A 109 -16.35 11.89 13.62
N ALA A 110 -15.43 12.54 12.91
CA ALA A 110 -15.32 14.00 12.86
C ALA A 110 -16.60 14.67 12.33
N PHE A 111 -17.23 14.08 11.33
CA PHE A 111 -18.49 14.56 10.78
C PHE A 111 -19.73 13.99 11.48
N ALA A 112 -19.56 13.13 12.49
CA ALA A 112 -20.63 12.47 13.23
C ALA A 112 -21.71 11.85 12.30
N LEU A 113 -21.25 11.17 11.24
CA LEU A 113 -22.11 10.61 10.20
C LEU A 113 -22.69 9.23 10.55
N ASN A 114 -22.18 8.58 11.61
CA ASN A 114 -22.65 7.28 12.04
C ASN A 114 -24.10 7.36 12.51
N HIS A 115 -24.95 6.50 11.98
CA HIS A 115 -26.38 6.42 12.30
C HIS A 115 -27.19 7.71 12.03
N ARG A 116 -26.70 8.56 11.16
CA ARG A 116 -27.44 9.73 10.69
C ARG A 116 -27.96 9.52 9.27
N SER A 117 -29.14 10.03 9.01
CA SER A 117 -29.70 10.04 7.67
C SER A 117 -29.41 11.38 6.98
N ILE A 118 -28.93 11.31 5.76
CA ILE A 118 -28.84 12.48 4.86
C ILE A 118 -29.79 12.21 3.69
N GLN A 119 -30.75 13.11 3.48
CA GLN A 119 -31.75 12.96 2.41
C GLN A 119 -32.49 11.60 2.46
N SER A 120 -32.90 11.19 3.65
CA SER A 120 -33.61 9.91 3.90
C SER A 120 -32.79 8.64 3.65
N VAL A 121 -31.48 8.75 3.46
CA VAL A 121 -30.56 7.60 3.39
C VAL A 121 -29.82 7.48 4.71
N GLU A 122 -29.95 6.35 5.35
CA GLU A 122 -29.21 6.05 6.58
C GLU A 122 -27.75 5.72 6.25
N ILE A 123 -26.82 6.41 6.93
CA ILE A 123 -25.38 6.14 6.79
C ILE A 123 -25.03 5.07 7.82
N GLN A 124 -24.81 3.86 7.34
CA GLN A 124 -24.34 2.77 8.18
C GLN A 124 -22.83 2.91 8.45
N PRO A 125 -22.35 2.46 9.61
CA PRO A 125 -20.94 2.51 9.99
C PRO A 125 -20.05 1.59 9.13
#